data_050ce376afe5495caa496b325bda2199
#
_entry.id   050ce376afe5495caa496b325bda2199
#
_cell.length_a   1.000
_cell.length_b   1.000
_cell.length_c   1.000
_cell.angle_alpha   90.00
_cell.angle_beta   90.00
_cell.angle_gamma   90.00
#
_symmetry.space_group_name_H-M   'P 1'
#
loop_
_entity.id
_entity.type
_entity.pdbx_description
1 polymer ?
#
loop_
_entity_poly.entity_id
_entity_poly.type
_entity_poly.pdbx_seq_one_letter_code
_entity_poly.pdbx_strand_id
1 'polypeptide(L)'
;MVQSDVETAPYTLLKTDEAQKIEVRNYDSMVLVSTSMSSESGNSAFRKLFSYITGDNEGATEIAMTAPVIMNDKKDVKKDVRKDATKGAEISMTAPVFMKDSADNSMMSFVMPKDFTLATTPKPTNPEVYVSELKDYKVASIQFSGTLSDSNVEKYTRILKTWMTENGYEAISEPVKAGYNGPLTLPMWRRNEMLIEVR
;
A
#
# COMPACT_ATOMS: atom_id res chain seq x y z
N MET A 1 22.11 -6.51 0.16
CA MET A 1 20.84 -5.88 0.61
C MET A 1 20.17 -5.39 -0.67
N VAL A 2 19.15 -6.08 -1.18
CA VAL A 2 18.42 -5.63 -2.37
C VAL A 2 17.43 -4.60 -1.88
N GLN A 3 17.78 -3.34 -2.01
CA GLN A 3 16.87 -2.21 -1.79
C GLN A 3 15.88 -2.27 -2.96
N SER A 4 14.61 -2.48 -2.69
CA SER A 4 13.59 -2.36 -3.72
C SER A 4 13.55 -0.89 -4.15
N ASP A 5 13.77 -0.61 -5.43
CA ASP A 5 13.68 0.73 -6.03
C ASP A 5 12.21 1.27 -6.08
N VAL A 6 11.34 0.70 -5.26
CA VAL A 6 9.94 1.13 -5.17
C VAL A 6 9.87 2.37 -4.28
N GLU A 7 9.32 3.45 -4.80
CA GLU A 7 9.07 4.68 -4.05
C GLU A 7 8.24 4.38 -2.81
N THR A 8 8.63 4.93 -1.67
CA THR A 8 7.89 4.83 -0.41
C THR A 8 7.27 6.16 -0.06
N ALA A 9 6.07 6.12 0.56
CA ALA A 9 5.42 7.32 1.06
C ALA A 9 6.37 8.08 2.00
N PRO A 10 6.60 9.38 1.76
CA PRO A 10 7.47 10.20 2.61
C PRO A 10 6.84 10.40 3.98
N TYR A 11 7.66 10.39 5.01
CA TYR A 11 7.24 10.66 6.39
C TYR A 11 8.30 11.38 7.18
N THR A 12 7.88 12.06 8.24
CA THR A 12 8.76 12.61 9.26
C THR A 12 8.92 11.59 10.39
N LEU A 13 10.16 11.18 10.67
CA LEU A 13 10.47 10.29 11.79
C LEU A 13 10.45 11.10 13.10
N LEU A 14 9.57 10.69 14.03
CA LEU A 14 9.40 11.35 15.34
C LEU A 14 10.16 10.63 16.46
N LYS A 15 10.20 9.31 16.43
CA LYS A 15 10.88 8.47 17.42
C LYS A 15 11.29 7.15 16.78
N THR A 16 12.40 6.57 17.22
CA THR A 16 12.83 5.22 16.83
C THR A 16 13.27 4.40 18.03
N ASP A 17 12.99 3.11 17.97
CA ASP A 17 13.54 2.06 18.82
C ASP A 17 14.16 1.00 17.90
N GLU A 18 15.47 1.14 17.68
CA GLU A 18 16.21 0.26 16.75
C GLU A 18 16.23 -1.20 17.23
N ALA A 19 16.24 -1.44 18.53
CA ALA A 19 16.31 -2.78 19.11
C ALA A 19 15.04 -3.59 18.80
N GLN A 20 13.88 -2.93 18.83
CA GLN A 20 12.58 -3.55 18.54
C GLN A 20 12.11 -3.28 17.10
N LYS A 21 12.85 -2.50 16.31
CA LYS A 21 12.46 -2.04 14.96
C LYS A 21 11.12 -1.32 14.96
N ILE A 22 10.92 -0.45 15.94
CA ILE A 22 9.72 0.35 16.12
C ILE A 22 10.04 1.80 15.81
N GLU A 23 9.15 2.44 15.07
CA GLU A 23 9.23 3.87 14.75
C GLU A 23 7.87 4.54 14.99
N VAL A 24 7.93 5.82 15.40
CA VAL A 24 6.77 6.71 15.36
C VAL A 24 7.01 7.69 14.23
N ARG A 25 6.07 7.74 13.29
CA ARG A 25 6.15 8.49 12.03
C ARG A 25 4.95 9.40 11.88
N ASN A 26 5.14 10.55 11.25
CA ASN A 26 4.05 11.38 10.74
C ASN A 26 4.10 11.43 9.22
N TYR A 27 2.99 11.10 8.58
CA TYR A 27 2.76 11.30 7.15
C TYR A 27 1.92 12.58 7.01
N ASP A 28 2.53 13.65 6.47
CA ASP A 28 1.88 14.96 6.36
C ASP A 28 0.66 14.90 5.44
N SER A 29 0.81 14.28 4.29
CA SER A 29 -0.28 13.98 3.36
C SER A 29 0.11 12.80 2.47
N MET A 30 -0.83 11.89 2.24
CA MET A 30 -0.70 10.84 1.24
C MET A 30 -2.04 10.55 0.57
N VAL A 31 -2.01 10.30 -0.73
CA VAL A 31 -3.18 9.89 -1.48
C VAL A 31 -3.23 8.37 -1.55
N LEU A 32 -4.39 7.82 -1.28
CA LEU A 32 -4.66 6.38 -1.33
C LEU A 32 -5.68 6.07 -2.41
N VAL A 33 -5.45 4.97 -3.11
CA VAL A 33 -6.44 4.32 -3.96
C VAL A 33 -6.85 3.03 -3.31
N SER A 34 -8.13 2.87 -3.02
CA SER A 34 -8.65 1.84 -2.12
C SER A 34 -9.79 1.05 -2.75
N THR A 35 -9.92 -0.22 -2.33
CA THR A 35 -11.06 -1.07 -2.66
C THR A 35 -11.40 -1.99 -1.49
N SER A 36 -12.67 -2.42 -1.42
CA SER A 36 -13.10 -3.39 -0.42
C SER A 36 -12.51 -4.78 -0.67
N MET A 37 -12.17 -5.49 0.40
CA MET A 37 -11.76 -6.89 0.38
C MET A 37 -12.90 -7.83 0.80
N SER A 38 -14.12 -7.35 0.96
CA SER A 38 -15.24 -8.15 1.45
C SER A 38 -15.46 -9.39 0.59
N SER A 39 -15.49 -10.56 1.22
CA SER A 39 -15.82 -11.90 0.72
C SER A 39 -14.99 -12.50 -0.43
N GLU A 40 -14.21 -11.72 -1.15
CA GLU A 40 -13.33 -12.23 -2.19
C GLU A 40 -11.88 -12.25 -1.67
N SER A 41 -11.09 -13.20 -2.14
CA SER A 41 -9.67 -13.30 -1.76
C SER A 41 -8.95 -11.97 -2.00
N GLY A 42 -7.97 -11.61 -1.17
CA GLY A 42 -7.15 -10.40 -1.35
C GLY A 42 -6.56 -10.25 -2.76
N ASN A 43 -6.51 -11.34 -3.55
CA ASN A 43 -6.12 -11.32 -4.96
C ASN A 43 -7.10 -10.53 -5.85
N SER A 44 -8.41 -10.53 -5.55
CA SER A 44 -9.39 -9.75 -6.32
C SER A 44 -9.22 -8.26 -6.06
N ALA A 45 -9.08 -7.85 -4.81
CA ALA A 45 -8.82 -6.46 -4.42
C ALA A 45 -7.51 -5.95 -5.05
N PHE A 46 -6.44 -6.75 -4.96
CA PHE A 46 -5.17 -6.40 -5.59
C PHE A 46 -5.31 -6.20 -7.10
N ARG A 47 -6.02 -7.07 -7.82
CA ARG A 47 -6.23 -6.92 -9.27
C ARG A 47 -6.98 -5.63 -9.61
N LYS A 48 -8.03 -5.26 -8.87
CA LYS A 48 -8.77 -4.02 -9.09
C LYS A 48 -7.86 -2.79 -8.97
N LEU A 49 -7.03 -2.73 -7.92
CA LEU A 49 -6.08 -1.65 -7.73
C LEU A 49 -4.94 -1.69 -8.75
N PHE A 50 -4.48 -2.87 -9.13
CA PHE A 50 -3.46 -3.03 -10.16
C PHE A 50 -3.97 -2.57 -11.52
N SER A 51 -5.20 -2.96 -11.92
CA SER A 51 -5.83 -2.47 -13.15
C SER A 51 -5.93 -0.94 -13.17
N TYR A 52 -6.29 -0.34 -12.04
CA TYR A 52 -6.34 1.12 -11.92
C TYR A 52 -4.99 1.78 -12.23
N ILE A 53 -3.89 1.32 -11.62
CA ILE A 53 -2.56 1.91 -11.86
C ILE A 53 -2.00 1.59 -13.25
N THR A 54 -2.51 0.55 -13.92
CA THR A 54 -2.09 0.16 -15.29
C THR A 54 -2.99 0.70 -16.39
N GLY A 55 -3.93 1.61 -16.07
CA GLY A 55 -4.67 2.35 -17.05
C GLY A 55 -6.20 2.31 -16.99
N ASP A 56 -6.81 1.58 -16.04
CA ASP A 56 -8.26 1.61 -15.81
C ASP A 56 -8.65 2.86 -15.00
N ASN A 57 -8.28 4.03 -15.52
CA ASN A 57 -8.54 5.33 -14.93
C ASN A 57 -8.80 6.41 -15.99
N GLU A 58 -9.42 7.52 -15.60
CA GLU A 58 -9.70 8.67 -16.46
C GLU A 58 -8.48 9.62 -16.55
N GLY A 59 -7.31 9.09 -16.88
CA GLY A 59 -6.09 9.87 -17.04
C GLY A 59 -6.09 10.62 -18.36
N ALA A 60 -6.24 11.92 -18.33
CA ALA A 60 -6.30 12.78 -19.52
C ALA A 60 -4.96 13.48 -19.85
N THR A 61 -3.80 13.00 -19.40
CA THR A 61 -2.52 13.67 -19.72
C THR A 61 -1.39 12.65 -19.86
N GLU A 62 -0.61 12.77 -20.94
CA GLU A 62 0.65 12.05 -21.15
C GLU A 62 1.56 12.26 -19.94
N ILE A 63 1.67 11.25 -19.09
CA ILE A 63 2.69 11.20 -18.05
C ILE A 63 3.90 10.52 -18.68
N ALA A 64 5.01 11.25 -18.77
CA ALA A 64 6.27 10.73 -19.27
C ALA A 64 6.63 9.44 -18.50
N MET A 65 6.80 8.35 -19.25
CA MET A 65 7.17 7.06 -18.70
C MET A 65 8.56 7.11 -18.08
N THR A 66 8.66 6.83 -16.82
CA THR A 66 9.91 6.37 -16.21
C THR A 66 9.76 4.89 -15.92
N ALA A 67 10.44 4.08 -16.72
CA ALA A 67 10.44 2.63 -16.62
C ALA A 67 11.45 2.14 -15.57
N PRO A 68 11.23 0.93 -14.96
CA PRO A 68 11.64 -0.28 -15.67
C PRO A 68 10.51 -1.25 -15.92
N VAL A 69 10.37 -1.62 -17.17
CA VAL A 69 9.58 -2.76 -17.63
C VAL A 69 10.38 -4.02 -17.33
N ILE A 70 9.90 -4.87 -16.45
CA ILE A 70 10.40 -6.25 -16.36
C ILE A 70 9.64 -7.07 -17.39
N MET A 71 10.26 -7.29 -18.54
CA MET A 71 9.80 -8.25 -19.52
C MET A 71 10.21 -9.65 -19.07
N ASN A 72 9.24 -10.50 -18.80
CA ASN A 72 9.43 -11.94 -18.84
C ASN A 72 8.75 -12.48 -20.10
N ASP A 73 9.61 -12.89 -21.06
CA ASP A 73 9.18 -13.65 -22.22
C ASP A 73 8.57 -14.97 -21.79
N LYS A 74 7.27 -15.13 -21.94
CA LYS A 74 6.65 -16.41 -22.35
C LYS A 74 5.39 -16.17 -23.16
N LYS A 75 5.46 -16.81 -24.33
CA LYS A 75 4.52 -16.82 -25.45
C LYS A 75 3.07 -17.12 -25.09
N ASP A 76 2.21 -16.58 -25.95
CA ASP A 76 0.85 -16.97 -26.27
C ASP A 76 -0.29 -16.49 -25.35
N VAL A 77 -0.68 -15.21 -25.54
CA VAL A 77 -2.09 -14.85 -25.44
C VAL A 77 -2.51 -14.12 -26.73
N LYS A 78 -3.47 -14.70 -27.40
CA LYS A 78 -4.06 -14.23 -28.64
C LYS A 78 -4.54 -12.78 -28.48
N LYS A 79 -4.10 -11.94 -29.43
CA LYS A 79 -4.62 -10.60 -29.65
C LYS A 79 -6.10 -10.64 -29.98
N ASP A 80 -6.94 -10.22 -29.08
CA ASP A 80 -8.23 -9.63 -29.45
C ASP A 80 -8.05 -8.11 -29.47
N VAL A 81 -7.96 -7.61 -30.68
CA VAL A 81 -7.87 -6.18 -31.00
C VAL A 81 -9.25 -5.58 -30.75
N ARG A 82 -9.47 -4.97 -29.60
CA ARG A 82 -10.49 -3.94 -29.44
C ARG A 82 -9.84 -2.58 -29.62
N LYS A 83 -10.12 -2.01 -30.80
CA LYS A 83 -9.79 -0.63 -31.12
C LYS A 83 -10.66 0.31 -30.27
N ASP A 84 -10.02 1.41 -29.87
CA ASP A 84 -10.62 2.64 -29.33
C ASP A 84 -11.31 2.54 -27.95
N ALA A 85 -10.47 2.42 -26.92
CA ALA A 85 -10.73 3.12 -25.65
C ALA A 85 -9.45 3.90 -25.35
N THR A 86 -9.57 5.19 -25.09
CA THR A 86 -8.48 6.02 -24.58
C THR A 86 -7.90 5.35 -23.35
N LYS A 87 -6.70 4.78 -23.49
CA LYS A 87 -5.99 4.13 -22.38
C LYS A 87 -5.72 5.19 -21.30
N GLY A 88 -6.14 4.96 -20.08
CA GLY A 88 -5.86 5.84 -18.96
C GLY A 88 -4.36 5.96 -18.67
N ALA A 89 -3.99 6.84 -17.75
CA ALA A 89 -2.60 7.04 -17.35
C ALA A 89 -2.06 5.80 -16.61
N GLU A 90 -0.84 5.40 -16.95
CA GLU A 90 -0.10 4.39 -16.21
C GLU A 90 0.60 5.06 -15.01
N ILE A 91 0.42 4.49 -13.82
CA ILE A 91 0.91 5.04 -12.56
C ILE A 91 1.92 4.07 -11.96
N SER A 92 3.10 4.58 -11.58
CA SER A 92 4.13 3.75 -10.94
C SER A 92 3.62 3.19 -9.62
N MET A 93 3.93 1.90 -9.37
CA MET A 93 3.59 1.26 -8.10
C MET A 93 4.45 1.83 -6.98
N THR A 94 3.84 2.17 -5.87
CA THR A 94 4.53 2.61 -4.65
C THR A 94 4.31 1.61 -3.52
N ALA A 95 5.13 1.70 -2.49
CA ALA A 95 4.98 0.93 -1.26
C ALA A 95 4.72 1.89 -0.06
N PRO A 96 4.05 1.46 0.97
CA PRO A 96 3.47 0.12 1.19
C PRO A 96 2.08 -0.06 0.57
N VAL A 97 1.63 -1.33 0.51
CA VAL A 97 0.22 -1.68 0.34
C VAL A 97 -0.38 -1.79 1.73
N PHE A 98 -1.38 -0.98 2.03
CA PHE A 98 -2.11 -1.03 3.29
C PHE A 98 -3.28 -2.02 3.22
N MET A 99 -3.44 -2.81 4.27
CA MET A 99 -4.57 -3.73 4.44
C MET A 99 -5.14 -3.53 5.85
N LYS A 100 -6.37 -3.05 5.90
CA LYS A 100 -7.15 -2.90 7.13
C LYS A 100 -8.18 -4.01 7.18
N ASP A 101 -8.10 -4.87 8.18
CA ASP A 101 -9.11 -5.88 8.44
C ASP A 101 -10.05 -5.37 9.53
N SER A 102 -11.33 -5.31 9.18
CA SER A 102 -12.42 -5.03 10.11
C SER A 102 -13.54 -5.99 9.81
N ALA A 103 -14.28 -6.44 10.82
CA ALA A 103 -15.29 -7.47 10.68
C ALA A 103 -16.31 -7.21 9.54
N ASP A 104 -16.62 -5.93 9.29
CA ASP A 104 -17.61 -5.53 8.27
C ASP A 104 -17.02 -4.70 7.11
N ASN A 105 -15.74 -4.35 7.15
CA ASN A 105 -15.17 -3.42 6.15
C ASN A 105 -13.65 -3.58 5.98
N SER A 106 -13.23 -4.75 5.50
CA SER A 106 -11.84 -4.98 5.15
C SER A 106 -11.48 -4.26 3.85
N MET A 107 -10.35 -3.57 3.84
CA MET A 107 -9.92 -2.73 2.73
C MET A 107 -8.46 -2.95 2.36
N MET A 108 -8.18 -2.86 1.08
CA MET A 108 -6.82 -2.77 0.52
C MET A 108 -6.62 -1.41 -0.11
N SER A 109 -5.46 -0.81 0.12
CA SER A 109 -5.12 0.51 -0.41
C SER A 109 -3.70 0.52 -0.95
N PHE A 110 -3.53 1.11 -2.14
CA PHE A 110 -2.22 1.47 -2.67
C PHE A 110 -1.96 2.94 -2.35
N VAL A 111 -0.73 3.23 -1.93
CA VAL A 111 -0.28 4.62 -1.78
C VAL A 111 0.07 5.16 -3.16
N MET A 112 -0.37 6.35 -3.49
CA MET A 112 0.00 7.02 -4.73
C MET A 112 1.42 7.61 -4.62
N PRO A 113 2.15 7.76 -5.75
CA PRO A 113 3.41 8.48 -5.76
C PRO A 113 3.28 9.87 -5.13
N LYS A 114 4.35 10.36 -4.52
CA LYS A 114 4.37 11.64 -3.76
C LYS A 114 3.92 12.87 -4.56
N ASP A 115 4.08 12.81 -5.89
CA ASP A 115 3.73 13.93 -6.79
C ASP A 115 2.22 14.01 -7.07
N PHE A 116 1.44 13.01 -6.63
CA PHE A 116 -0.01 13.01 -6.76
C PHE A 116 -0.68 13.70 -5.57
N THR A 117 -1.64 14.54 -5.90
CA THR A 117 -2.59 15.11 -4.96
C THR A 117 -3.99 14.56 -5.24
N LEU A 118 -4.95 14.78 -4.34
CA LEU A 118 -6.33 14.37 -4.60
C LEU A 118 -6.89 14.98 -5.90
N ALA A 119 -6.47 16.19 -6.25
CA ALA A 119 -6.91 16.90 -7.45
C ALA A 119 -6.25 16.37 -8.75
N THR A 120 -5.01 15.89 -8.67
CA THR A 120 -4.24 15.40 -9.84
C THR A 120 -4.32 13.88 -10.02
N THR A 121 -4.84 13.17 -9.04
CA THR A 121 -5.01 11.71 -9.12
C THR A 121 -6.15 11.37 -10.08
N PRO A 122 -5.90 10.55 -11.12
CA PRO A 122 -6.91 10.15 -12.08
C PRO A 122 -8.12 9.47 -11.41
N LYS A 123 -9.32 9.74 -11.89
CA LYS A 123 -10.52 9.09 -11.37
C LYS A 123 -10.55 7.63 -11.79
N PRO A 124 -10.88 6.69 -10.88
CA PRO A 124 -11.10 5.31 -11.25
C PRO A 124 -12.28 5.16 -12.21
N THR A 125 -12.15 4.29 -13.22
CA THR A 125 -13.27 3.88 -14.07
C THR A 125 -14.12 2.78 -13.42
N ASN A 126 -13.51 2.01 -12.50
CA ASN A 126 -14.20 0.99 -11.71
C ASN A 126 -14.87 1.64 -10.48
N PRO A 127 -16.22 1.52 -10.32
CA PRO A 127 -16.96 2.13 -9.21
C PRO A 127 -16.62 1.53 -7.83
N GLU A 128 -15.97 0.37 -7.76
CA GLU A 128 -15.53 -0.25 -6.51
C GLU A 128 -14.15 0.26 -6.05
N VAL A 129 -13.50 1.09 -6.87
CA VAL A 129 -12.22 1.72 -6.56
C VAL A 129 -12.45 3.19 -6.28
N TYR A 130 -11.89 3.71 -5.20
CA TYR A 130 -12.04 5.12 -4.83
C TYR A 130 -10.72 5.71 -4.36
N VAL A 131 -10.60 7.02 -4.54
CA VAL A 131 -9.42 7.80 -4.15
C VAL A 131 -9.74 8.58 -2.87
N SER A 132 -8.81 8.59 -1.94
CA SER A 132 -8.91 9.35 -0.69
C SER A 132 -7.56 9.96 -0.31
N GLU A 133 -7.59 10.95 0.56
CA GLU A 133 -6.38 11.58 1.10
C GLU A 133 -6.35 11.37 2.62
N LEU A 134 -5.19 10.95 3.13
CA LEU A 134 -4.88 10.96 4.56
C LEU A 134 -3.98 12.15 4.86
N LYS A 135 -4.31 12.91 5.90
CA LYS A 135 -3.52 14.06 6.39
C LYS A 135 -3.16 13.85 7.84
N ASP A 136 -1.98 14.35 8.20
CA ASP A 136 -1.50 14.33 9.59
C ASP A 136 -1.59 12.93 10.22
N TYR A 137 -1.26 11.90 9.41
CA TYR A 137 -1.38 10.51 9.82
C TYR A 137 -0.17 10.09 10.64
N LYS A 138 -0.29 10.22 11.96
CA LYS A 138 0.74 9.85 12.92
C LYS A 138 0.56 8.41 13.37
N VAL A 139 1.58 7.59 13.17
CA VAL A 139 1.52 6.15 13.46
C VAL A 139 2.72 5.66 14.24
N ALA A 140 2.50 4.69 15.12
CA ALA A 140 3.52 3.78 15.58
C ALA A 140 3.59 2.58 14.62
N SER A 141 4.79 2.18 14.21
CA SER A 141 5.02 1.06 13.29
C SER A 141 6.04 0.09 13.87
N ILE A 142 5.85 -1.21 13.64
CA ILE A 142 6.84 -2.24 13.91
C ILE A 142 7.16 -3.01 12.64
N GLN A 143 8.45 -3.12 12.30
CA GLN A 143 8.92 -3.82 11.11
C GLN A 143 9.27 -5.27 11.43
N PHE A 144 8.88 -6.20 10.53
CA PHE A 144 9.24 -7.61 10.62
C PHE A 144 9.37 -8.26 9.25
N SER A 145 10.05 -9.42 9.22
CA SER A 145 10.17 -10.28 8.03
C SER A 145 9.22 -11.47 8.14
N GLY A 146 8.99 -12.16 7.03
CA GLY A 146 8.12 -13.32 6.96
C GLY A 146 6.85 -13.08 6.16
N THR A 147 5.75 -13.69 6.58
CA THR A 147 4.43 -13.54 5.95
C THR A 147 3.52 -12.69 6.82
N LEU A 148 2.51 -12.08 6.19
CA LEU A 148 1.40 -11.40 6.89
C LEU A 148 0.32 -12.40 7.34
N SER A 149 0.73 -13.55 7.91
CA SER A 149 -0.17 -14.53 8.49
C SER A 149 -0.80 -14.00 9.79
N ASP A 150 -1.97 -14.52 10.15
CA ASP A 150 -2.70 -14.07 11.34
C ASP A 150 -1.86 -14.19 12.60
N SER A 151 -1.06 -15.27 12.74
CA SER A 151 -0.15 -15.46 13.88
C SER A 151 0.95 -14.39 13.96
N ASN A 152 1.55 -13.99 12.83
CA ASN A 152 2.54 -12.92 12.82
C ASN A 152 1.87 -11.55 13.09
N VAL A 153 0.74 -11.30 12.48
CA VAL A 153 -0.04 -10.07 12.67
C VAL A 153 -0.40 -9.91 14.16
N GLU A 154 -0.93 -10.94 14.78
CA GLU A 154 -1.29 -10.92 16.21
C GLU A 154 -0.06 -10.71 17.08
N LYS A 155 1.04 -11.45 16.82
CA LYS A 155 2.30 -11.35 17.55
C LYS A 155 2.85 -9.92 17.52
N TYR A 156 3.04 -9.35 16.32
CA TYR A 156 3.67 -8.04 16.17
C TYR A 156 2.74 -6.90 16.60
N THR A 157 1.43 -7.05 16.43
CA THR A 157 0.45 -6.11 17.00
C THR A 157 0.54 -6.06 18.52
N ARG A 158 0.66 -7.22 19.20
CA ARG A 158 0.80 -7.27 20.65
C ARG A 158 2.08 -6.58 21.13
N ILE A 159 3.21 -6.87 20.47
CA ILE A 159 4.49 -6.22 20.78
C ILE A 159 4.36 -4.70 20.63
N LEU A 160 3.79 -4.24 19.51
CA LEU A 160 3.63 -2.83 19.25
C LEU A 160 2.74 -2.14 20.28
N LYS A 161 1.59 -2.74 20.62
CA LYS A 161 0.67 -2.20 21.64
C LYS A 161 1.32 -2.12 23.03
N THR A 162 2.11 -3.14 23.41
CA THR A 162 2.87 -3.11 24.68
C THR A 162 3.86 -1.96 24.69
N TRP A 163 4.68 -1.83 23.63
CA TRP A 163 5.64 -0.75 23.51
C TRP A 163 4.97 0.63 23.53
N MET A 164 3.84 0.79 22.85
CA MET A 164 3.06 2.04 22.85
C MET A 164 2.64 2.44 24.26
N THR A 165 2.10 1.48 25.04
CA THR A 165 1.68 1.73 26.42
C THR A 165 2.86 2.14 27.29
N GLU A 166 4.01 1.46 27.19
CA GLU A 166 5.23 1.78 27.94
C GLU A 166 5.84 3.12 27.56
N ASN A 167 5.58 3.61 26.34
CA ASN A 167 6.10 4.88 25.83
C ASN A 167 5.08 6.02 25.82
N GLY A 168 3.89 5.82 26.38
CA GLY A 168 2.88 6.85 26.56
C GLY A 168 2.10 7.23 25.30
N TYR A 169 2.01 6.31 24.33
CA TYR A 169 1.19 6.47 23.13
C TYR A 169 -0.17 5.78 23.29
N GLU A 170 -1.20 6.49 22.89
CA GLU A 170 -2.58 5.97 22.85
C GLU A 170 -2.94 5.53 21.44
N ALA A 171 -3.42 4.29 21.28
CA ALA A 171 -3.95 3.80 20.01
C ALA A 171 -5.33 4.42 19.73
N ILE A 172 -5.48 5.04 18.55
CA ILE A 172 -6.74 5.66 18.12
C ILE A 172 -7.35 4.96 16.89
N SER A 173 -6.70 3.91 16.38
CA SER A 173 -7.20 3.10 15.28
C SER A 173 -6.97 1.61 15.51
N GLU A 174 -7.65 0.79 14.71
CA GLU A 174 -7.31 -0.61 14.56
C GLU A 174 -5.98 -0.76 13.82
N PRO A 175 -5.24 -1.89 14.06
CA PRO A 175 -3.99 -2.17 13.38
C PRO A 175 -4.15 -2.29 11.86
N VAL A 176 -3.20 -1.73 11.13
CA VAL A 176 -3.12 -1.80 9.67
C VAL A 176 -1.87 -2.60 9.28
N LYS A 177 -2.05 -3.57 8.38
CA LYS A 177 -0.95 -4.35 7.77
C LYS A 177 -0.36 -3.55 6.61
N ALA A 178 0.95 -3.48 6.52
CA ALA A 178 1.67 -2.82 5.43
C ALA A 178 2.68 -3.77 4.79
N GLY A 179 2.48 -4.09 3.52
CA GLY A 179 3.38 -4.93 2.72
C GLY A 179 4.19 -4.09 1.74
N TYR A 180 5.51 -4.29 1.73
CA TYR A 180 6.45 -3.51 0.91
C TYR A 180 7.02 -4.29 -0.28
N ASN A 181 6.78 -5.59 -0.37
CA ASN A 181 7.38 -6.44 -1.38
C ASN A 181 6.32 -7.18 -2.19
N GLY A 182 6.65 -7.42 -3.45
CA GLY A 182 5.83 -8.22 -4.35
C GLY A 182 5.73 -9.70 -3.93
N PRO A 183 4.75 -10.43 -4.48
CA PRO A 183 4.45 -11.81 -4.07
C PRO A 183 5.60 -12.80 -4.31
N LEU A 184 6.49 -12.52 -5.26
CA LEU A 184 7.63 -13.37 -5.60
C LEU A 184 8.82 -13.22 -4.64
N THR A 185 8.81 -12.24 -3.75
CA THR A 185 9.87 -12.06 -2.75
C THR A 185 9.79 -13.19 -1.72
N LEU A 186 10.91 -13.85 -1.44
CA LEU A 186 10.97 -14.89 -0.43
C LEU A 186 10.58 -14.34 0.95
N PRO A 187 9.81 -15.07 1.77
CA PRO A 187 9.28 -14.56 3.03
C PRO A 187 10.35 -13.95 3.96
N MET A 188 11.52 -14.57 4.04
CA MET A 188 12.61 -14.10 4.90
C MET A 188 13.19 -12.73 4.50
N TRP A 189 12.99 -12.32 3.26
CA TRP A 189 13.45 -11.02 2.73
C TRP A 189 12.35 -9.98 2.60
N ARG A 190 11.11 -10.35 2.95
CA ARG A 190 9.99 -9.40 2.95
C ARG A 190 10.12 -8.41 4.09
N ARG A 191 9.86 -7.16 3.77
CA ARG A 191 9.58 -6.12 4.74
C ARG A 191 8.08 -6.02 4.91
N ASN A 192 7.60 -6.30 6.11
CA ASN A 192 6.22 -6.06 6.51
C ASN A 192 6.21 -5.14 7.72
N GLU A 193 5.15 -4.41 7.91
CA GLU A 193 4.95 -3.58 9.09
C GLU A 193 3.52 -3.73 9.61
N MET A 194 3.35 -3.62 10.92
CA MET A 194 2.07 -3.29 11.54
C MET A 194 2.11 -1.83 11.91
N LEU A 195 1.04 -1.10 11.57
CA LEU A 195 0.89 0.31 11.91
C LEU A 195 -0.35 0.49 12.77
N ILE A 196 -0.25 1.38 13.76
CA ILE A 196 -1.38 1.80 14.59
C ILE A 196 -1.33 3.33 14.68
N GLU A 197 -2.44 3.99 14.33
CA GLU A 197 -2.56 5.43 14.49
C GLU A 197 -2.54 5.80 15.97
N VAL A 198 -1.77 6.85 16.31
CA VAL A 198 -1.48 7.23 17.70
C VAL A 198 -1.73 8.71 17.96
N ARG A 199 -2.09 8.95 19.20
CA ARG A 199 -2.17 10.30 19.77
C ARG A 199 -0.98 10.57 20.64
#